data_547bd0d3d7781ab15595115f4ff2642b
#
_entry.id   547bd0d3d7781ab15595115f4ff2642b
#
_cell.length_a   1.000
_cell.length_b   1.000
_cell.length_c   1.000
_cell.angle_alpha   90.00
_cell.angle_beta   90.00
_cell.angle_gamma   90.00
#
_symmetry.space_group_name_H-M   'P 1'
#
loop_
_entity.id
_entity.type
_entity.pdbx_description
1 polymer ?
#
loop_
_entity_poly.entity_id
_entity_poly.type
_entity_poly.pdbx_seq_one_letter_code
_entity_poly.pdbx_strand_id
1 'polypeptide(L)'
;MRPRPVLLSLPAIPFLALPLAAAETCLPYPFDAAPPAMREVLDMAAPALQRFPYYPASMASARPEFCLDDEPFGARGYLDVDGNRIVISAGLTRPEQMVIFLHELRHLQQIGEGFCPAATLSMAENARAVFALEADAMAVTTLVAWTLLQEDQPEAWQALTDWGLYRDIPDAFQQAIDRGADETGASAAAFYQWYGSDWRRESYYIAACSDYLDRQDEAHALPQYQLLPPEFLSSLCRLPDGTDYPCTEPQDLSRP
;
A
#
# COMPACT_ATOMS: atom_id res chain seq x y z
N MET A 1 49.58 58.68 33.79
CA MET A 1 49.05 57.97 32.59
C MET A 1 48.44 56.63 33.02
N ARG A 2 47.13 56.55 32.99
CA ARG A 2 46.43 55.27 33.31
C ARG A 2 46.06 54.57 31.99
N PRO A 3 46.30 53.24 31.83
CA PRO A 3 45.91 52.53 30.63
C PRO A 3 44.39 52.32 30.59
N ARG A 4 43.77 52.49 29.40
CA ARG A 4 42.37 52.22 29.12
C ARG A 4 42.20 50.73 28.89
N PRO A 5 41.12 50.09 29.37
CA PRO A 5 40.81 48.69 29.02
C PRO A 5 40.27 48.64 27.62
N VAL A 6 40.81 47.71 26.82
CA VAL A 6 40.30 47.29 25.49
C VAL A 6 39.22 46.28 25.73
N LEU A 7 37.97 46.64 25.41
CA LEU A 7 36.86 45.69 25.34
C LEU A 7 36.97 44.89 24.03
N LEU A 8 37.32 43.62 24.13
CA LEU A 8 37.17 42.68 23.03
C LEU A 8 35.70 42.25 22.97
N SER A 9 35.01 42.67 21.90
CA SER A 9 33.70 42.13 21.53
C SER A 9 33.87 40.78 20.83
N LEU A 10 33.37 39.71 21.45
CA LEU A 10 33.26 38.40 20.83
C LEU A 10 32.14 38.43 19.77
N PRO A 11 32.36 37.89 18.54
CA PRO A 11 31.31 37.80 17.56
C PRO A 11 30.28 36.72 17.99
N ALA A 12 29.00 37.09 17.95
CA ALA A 12 27.91 36.16 18.13
C ALA A 12 27.89 35.16 16.94
N ILE A 13 28.16 33.90 17.21
CA ILE A 13 28.03 32.82 16.25
C ILE A 13 26.52 32.57 16.08
N PRO A 14 25.96 32.72 14.86
CA PRO A 14 24.58 32.32 14.62
C PRO A 14 24.45 30.81 14.81
N PHE A 15 23.63 30.38 15.74
CA PHE A 15 23.16 29.02 15.82
C PHE A 15 22.34 28.72 14.54
N LEU A 16 22.95 28.03 13.58
CA LEU A 16 22.23 27.38 12.51
C LEU A 16 21.36 26.29 13.16
N ALA A 17 20.08 26.56 13.28
CA ALA A 17 19.10 25.52 13.58
C ALA A 17 19.20 24.50 12.44
N LEU A 18 19.76 23.32 12.71
CA LEU A 18 19.66 22.17 11.84
C LEU A 18 18.15 21.88 11.68
N PRO A 19 17.66 21.63 10.46
CA PRO A 19 16.30 21.16 10.31
C PRO A 19 16.16 19.89 11.16
N LEU A 20 15.19 19.89 12.06
CA LEU A 20 14.76 18.68 12.73
C LEU A 20 14.32 17.75 11.60
N ALA A 21 15.01 16.63 11.40
CA ALA A 21 14.50 15.58 10.54
C ALA A 21 13.10 15.25 11.05
N ALA A 22 12.11 15.34 10.18
CA ALA A 22 10.76 14.96 10.52
C ALA A 22 10.79 13.51 10.98
N ALA A 23 10.35 13.25 12.19
CA ALA A 23 10.45 11.94 12.80
C ALA A 23 9.25 11.11 12.36
N GLU A 24 9.49 9.91 11.83
CA GLU A 24 8.47 8.89 11.66
C GLU A 24 7.69 8.76 12.98
N THR A 25 6.37 8.84 12.91
CA THR A 25 5.49 8.63 14.06
C THR A 25 4.78 7.31 13.90
N CYS A 26 5.10 6.33 14.76
CA CYS A 26 4.50 5.01 14.74
C CYS A 26 3.62 4.77 15.96
N LEU A 27 2.55 4.02 15.75
CA LEU A 27 1.59 3.63 16.78
C LEU A 27 1.34 2.11 16.72
N PRO A 28 1.64 1.36 17.78
CA PRO A 28 1.37 -0.08 17.80
C PRO A 28 -0.12 -0.39 17.91
N TYR A 29 -0.54 -1.51 17.29
CA TYR A 29 -1.87 -2.05 17.49
C TYR A 29 -2.15 -2.29 19.01
N PRO A 30 -3.34 -1.94 19.57
CA PRO A 30 -4.63 -1.66 18.88
C PRO A 30 -4.92 -0.18 18.56
N PHE A 31 -3.94 0.69 18.50
CA PHE A 31 -4.04 2.10 18.10
C PHE A 31 -4.81 3.02 19.06
N ASP A 32 -4.98 2.62 20.32
CA ASP A 32 -5.80 3.34 21.33
C ASP A 32 -5.27 4.75 21.62
N ALA A 33 -3.96 4.94 21.56
CA ALA A 33 -3.29 6.20 21.88
C ALA A 33 -2.97 7.04 20.62
N ALA A 34 -3.76 6.91 19.55
CA ALA A 34 -3.48 7.57 18.28
C ALA A 34 -3.39 9.10 18.42
N PRO A 35 -2.29 9.72 17.96
CA PRO A 35 -2.19 11.17 17.78
C PRO A 35 -3.30 11.68 16.85
N PRO A 36 -3.67 12.98 16.93
CA PRO A 36 -4.79 13.53 16.15
C PRO A 36 -4.75 13.17 14.66
N ALA A 37 -3.60 13.30 14.01
CA ALA A 37 -3.44 13.02 12.58
C ALA A 37 -3.73 11.54 12.22
N MET A 38 -3.26 10.60 13.03
CA MET A 38 -3.53 9.17 12.84
C MET A 38 -4.97 8.81 13.19
N ARG A 39 -5.51 9.43 14.25
CA ARG A 39 -6.90 9.23 14.66
C ARG A 39 -7.87 9.62 13.56
N GLU A 40 -7.65 10.75 12.88
CA GLU A 40 -8.48 11.15 11.74
C GLU A 40 -8.50 10.09 10.63
N VAL A 41 -7.36 9.48 10.30
CA VAL A 41 -7.28 8.40 9.31
C VAL A 41 -8.05 7.17 9.78
N LEU A 42 -7.86 6.76 11.05
CA LEU A 42 -8.54 5.60 11.63
C LEU A 42 -10.05 5.81 11.74
N ASP A 43 -10.49 7.01 12.13
CA ASP A 43 -11.91 7.37 12.21
C ASP A 43 -12.56 7.36 10.81
N MET A 44 -11.87 7.84 9.78
CA MET A 44 -12.34 7.76 8.39
C MET A 44 -12.37 6.32 7.86
N ALA A 45 -11.43 5.47 8.29
CA ALA A 45 -11.41 4.06 7.91
C ALA A 45 -12.44 3.21 8.70
N ALA A 46 -12.94 3.70 9.84
CA ALA A 46 -13.80 2.93 10.73
C ALA A 46 -15.04 2.31 10.06
N PRO A 47 -15.75 2.99 9.13
CA PRO A 47 -16.86 2.36 8.41
C PRO A 47 -16.43 1.13 7.60
N ALA A 48 -15.30 1.21 6.88
CA ALA A 48 -14.76 0.07 6.16
C ALA A 48 -14.37 -1.07 7.11
N LEU A 49 -13.73 -0.76 8.24
CA LEU A 49 -13.34 -1.76 9.24
C LEU A 49 -14.55 -2.45 9.87
N GLN A 50 -15.67 -1.74 10.03
CA GLN A 50 -16.92 -2.31 10.53
C GLN A 50 -17.63 -3.15 9.47
N ARG A 51 -17.64 -2.68 8.23
CA ARG A 51 -18.33 -3.34 7.11
C ARG A 51 -17.62 -4.61 6.66
N PHE A 52 -16.28 -4.64 6.77
CA PHE A 52 -15.43 -5.72 6.30
C PHE A 52 -14.62 -6.34 7.45
N PRO A 53 -15.17 -7.34 8.16
CA PRO A 53 -14.56 -7.91 9.38
C PRO A 53 -13.16 -8.52 9.18
N TYR A 54 -12.76 -8.83 7.96
CA TYR A 54 -11.42 -9.35 7.69
C TYR A 54 -10.31 -8.34 8.02
N TYR A 55 -10.55 -7.04 7.87
CA TYR A 55 -9.57 -6.01 8.22
C TYR A 55 -9.20 -6.05 9.72
N PRO A 56 -10.17 -5.90 10.65
CA PRO A 56 -9.84 -6.01 12.07
C PRO A 56 -9.31 -7.40 12.45
N ALA A 57 -9.73 -8.48 11.77
CA ALA A 57 -9.21 -9.81 12.00
C ALA A 57 -7.72 -9.92 11.61
N SER A 58 -7.32 -9.39 10.45
CA SER A 58 -5.93 -9.35 10.01
C SER A 58 -5.06 -8.50 10.94
N MET A 59 -5.54 -7.31 11.33
CA MET A 59 -4.84 -6.47 12.31
C MET A 59 -4.70 -7.14 13.67
N ALA A 60 -5.71 -7.81 14.17
CA ALA A 60 -5.66 -8.51 15.45
C ALA A 60 -4.67 -9.69 15.44
N SER A 61 -4.57 -10.38 14.29
CA SER A 61 -3.64 -11.49 14.08
C SER A 61 -2.20 -11.00 13.97
N ALA A 62 -1.93 -10.04 13.09
CA ALA A 62 -0.58 -9.56 12.80
C ALA A 62 -0.08 -8.54 13.81
N ARG A 63 -0.97 -7.75 14.43
CA ARG A 63 -0.65 -6.66 15.38
C ARG A 63 0.36 -5.64 14.84
N PRO A 64 0.11 -5.05 13.65
CA PRO A 64 1.08 -4.16 13.02
C PRO A 64 1.22 -2.85 13.80
N GLU A 65 2.31 -2.12 13.51
CA GLU A 65 2.39 -0.69 13.80
C GLU A 65 1.80 0.11 12.62
N PHE A 66 1.12 1.20 12.92
CA PHE A 66 0.71 2.20 11.95
C PHE A 66 1.65 3.41 12.05
N CYS A 67 2.30 3.78 10.97
CA CYS A 67 3.28 4.86 10.91
C CYS A 67 2.87 5.94 9.91
N LEU A 68 3.05 7.21 10.29
CA LEU A 68 3.08 8.33 9.36
C LEU A 68 4.51 8.80 9.21
N ASP A 69 5.01 8.85 7.98
CA ASP A 69 6.36 9.25 7.62
C ASP A 69 6.32 10.41 6.61
N ASP A 70 7.15 11.43 6.83
CA ASP A 70 7.23 12.59 5.94
C ASP A 70 7.96 12.29 4.63
N GLU A 71 8.81 11.25 4.59
CA GLU A 71 9.59 10.85 3.41
C GLU A 71 9.65 9.32 3.23
N PRO A 72 8.52 8.63 2.95
CA PRO A 72 8.50 7.18 2.84
C PRO A 72 9.13 6.70 1.51
N PHE A 73 10.44 6.78 1.37
CA PHE A 73 11.24 6.27 0.22
C PHE A 73 10.64 6.58 -1.17
N GLY A 74 9.94 7.73 -1.31
CA GLY A 74 9.27 8.12 -2.56
C GLY A 74 7.96 7.38 -2.86
N ALA A 75 7.52 6.50 -1.96
CA ALA A 75 6.21 5.83 -2.03
C ALA A 75 5.11 6.65 -1.34
N ARG A 76 3.85 6.38 -1.64
CA ARG A 76 2.72 6.97 -0.91
C ARG A 76 2.41 6.21 0.38
N GLY A 77 2.72 4.92 0.41
CA GLY A 77 2.66 4.02 1.54
C GLY A 77 3.21 2.66 1.15
N TYR A 78 3.47 1.83 2.14
CA TYR A 78 3.90 0.44 1.97
C TYR A 78 3.72 -0.37 3.24
N LEU A 79 3.62 -1.69 3.09
CA LEU A 79 3.70 -2.64 4.19
C LEU A 79 5.15 -3.12 4.33
N ASP A 80 5.80 -2.70 5.42
CA ASP A 80 7.08 -3.27 5.85
C ASP A 80 6.82 -4.61 6.55
N VAL A 81 7.05 -5.69 5.82
CA VAL A 81 6.76 -7.05 6.31
C VAL A 81 7.67 -7.44 7.45
N ASP A 82 8.96 -7.12 7.36
CA ASP A 82 9.96 -7.50 8.36
C ASP A 82 9.81 -6.69 9.65
N GLY A 83 9.53 -5.39 9.50
CA GLY A 83 9.21 -4.49 10.63
C GLY A 83 7.78 -4.64 11.14
N ASN A 84 6.90 -5.36 10.42
CA ASN A 84 5.48 -5.47 10.70
C ASN A 84 4.81 -4.09 10.84
N ARG A 85 5.03 -3.20 9.88
CA ARG A 85 4.58 -1.81 9.90
C ARG A 85 3.81 -1.43 8.65
N ILE A 86 2.71 -0.73 8.82
CA ILE A 86 2.01 -0.02 7.75
C ILE A 86 2.51 1.42 7.77
N VAL A 87 3.28 1.82 6.75
CA VAL A 87 3.89 3.15 6.65
C VAL A 87 3.17 3.94 5.56
N ILE A 88 2.71 5.15 5.90
CA ILE A 88 1.96 6.03 5.00
C ILE A 88 2.58 7.42 5.00
N SER A 89 2.66 8.04 3.82
CA SER A 89 3.17 9.41 3.70
C SER A 89 2.31 10.41 4.47
N ALA A 90 2.93 11.15 5.37
CA ALA A 90 2.28 12.22 6.14
C ALA A 90 1.87 13.42 5.25
N GLY A 91 2.49 13.57 4.08
CA GLY A 91 2.19 14.64 3.11
C GLY A 91 0.91 14.47 2.31
N LEU A 92 0.24 13.32 2.43
CA LEU A 92 -1.04 13.04 1.75
C LEU A 92 -2.22 13.69 2.49
N THR A 93 -3.32 13.92 1.77
CA THR A 93 -4.60 14.27 2.40
C THR A 93 -5.15 13.10 3.22
N ARG A 94 -6.02 13.36 4.20
CA ARG A 94 -6.61 12.28 5.04
C ARG A 94 -7.38 11.24 4.24
N PRO A 95 -8.21 11.59 3.23
CA PRO A 95 -8.83 10.59 2.36
C PRO A 95 -7.82 9.71 1.63
N GLU A 96 -6.73 10.29 1.11
CA GLU A 96 -5.67 9.52 0.46
C GLU A 96 -4.96 8.58 1.45
N GLN A 97 -4.62 9.06 2.66
CA GLN A 97 -4.03 8.24 3.71
C GLN A 97 -4.95 7.08 4.11
N MET A 98 -6.26 7.32 4.21
CA MET A 98 -7.24 6.28 4.52
C MET A 98 -7.29 5.22 3.42
N VAL A 99 -7.31 5.62 2.14
CA VAL A 99 -7.30 4.68 1.01
C VAL A 99 -6.03 3.83 1.00
N ILE A 100 -4.86 4.45 1.21
CA ILE A 100 -3.58 3.71 1.29
C ILE A 100 -3.61 2.76 2.50
N PHE A 101 -4.11 3.21 3.66
CA PHE A 101 -4.23 2.34 4.83
C PHE A 101 -5.06 1.08 4.54
N LEU A 102 -6.21 1.22 3.86
CA LEU A 102 -7.05 0.09 3.46
C LEU A 102 -6.34 -0.83 2.44
N HIS A 103 -5.55 -0.26 1.53
CA HIS A 103 -4.73 -1.00 0.58
C HIS A 103 -3.65 -1.84 1.29
N GLU A 104 -2.91 -1.24 2.21
CA GLU A 104 -1.87 -1.94 2.98
C GLU A 104 -2.47 -3.01 3.93
N LEU A 105 -3.69 -2.78 4.44
CA LEU A 105 -4.43 -3.81 5.17
C LEU A 105 -4.79 -5.02 4.30
N ARG A 106 -5.03 -4.82 2.99
CA ARG A 106 -5.21 -5.96 2.08
C ARG A 106 -3.90 -6.73 1.90
N HIS A 107 -2.77 -6.06 1.76
CA HIS A 107 -1.46 -6.73 1.76
C HIS A 107 -1.20 -7.48 3.06
N LEU A 108 -1.53 -6.91 4.20
CA LEU A 108 -1.42 -7.59 5.50
C LEU A 108 -2.24 -8.89 5.55
N GLN A 109 -3.44 -8.90 4.96
CA GLN A 109 -4.25 -10.10 4.82
C GLN A 109 -3.61 -11.11 3.87
N GLN A 110 -3.20 -10.69 2.67
CA GLN A 110 -2.55 -11.55 1.68
C GLN A 110 -1.36 -12.29 2.29
N ILE A 111 -0.51 -11.57 3.01
CA ILE A 111 0.66 -12.14 3.71
C ILE A 111 0.23 -13.11 4.80
N GLY A 112 -0.77 -12.75 5.61
CA GLY A 112 -1.32 -13.61 6.66
C GLY A 112 -1.92 -14.91 6.12
N GLU A 113 -2.40 -14.91 4.89
CA GLU A 113 -2.92 -16.08 4.16
C GLU A 113 -1.83 -16.85 3.38
N GLY A 114 -0.59 -16.37 3.42
CA GLY A 114 0.56 -17.08 2.81
C GLY A 114 0.84 -16.68 1.36
N PHE A 115 0.27 -15.59 0.85
CA PHE A 115 0.51 -15.10 -0.51
C PHE A 115 1.82 -14.28 -0.67
N CYS A 116 2.79 -14.43 0.23
CA CYS A 116 4.14 -13.89 0.02
C CYS A 116 4.82 -14.58 -1.17
N PRO A 117 5.50 -13.85 -2.06
CA PRO A 117 6.32 -14.46 -3.10
C PRO A 117 7.40 -15.34 -2.48
N ALA A 118 7.38 -16.63 -2.79
CA ALA A 118 8.32 -17.59 -2.21
C ALA A 118 9.76 -17.31 -2.69
N ALA A 119 10.74 -17.40 -1.81
CA ALA A 119 12.15 -17.18 -2.14
C ALA A 119 12.70 -18.16 -3.20
N THR A 120 11.97 -19.23 -3.49
CA THR A 120 12.31 -20.26 -4.49
C THR A 120 11.79 -19.95 -5.90
N LEU A 121 10.97 -18.93 -6.09
CA LEU A 121 10.49 -18.49 -7.40
C LEU A 121 11.64 -17.95 -8.24
N SER A 122 11.53 -18.06 -9.56
CA SER A 122 12.39 -17.28 -10.45
C SER A 122 12.09 -15.78 -10.29
N MET A 123 13.05 -14.93 -10.62
CA MET A 123 12.86 -13.47 -10.56
C MET A 123 11.64 -13.00 -11.35
N ALA A 124 11.40 -13.57 -12.53
CA ALA A 124 10.23 -13.25 -13.36
C ALA A 124 8.92 -13.69 -12.69
N GLU A 125 8.87 -14.86 -12.08
CA GLU A 125 7.69 -15.34 -11.38
C GLU A 125 7.46 -14.61 -10.05
N ASN A 126 8.54 -14.16 -9.39
CA ASN A 126 8.42 -13.25 -8.25
C ASN A 126 7.77 -11.91 -8.66
N ALA A 127 8.22 -11.30 -9.75
CA ALA A 127 7.61 -10.07 -10.25
C ALA A 127 6.14 -10.29 -10.65
N ARG A 128 5.82 -11.42 -11.28
CA ARG A 128 4.45 -11.80 -11.63
C ARG A 128 3.55 -11.96 -10.39
N ALA A 129 4.07 -12.57 -9.32
CA ALA A 129 3.35 -12.67 -8.05
C ALA A 129 3.08 -11.28 -7.45
N VAL A 130 4.08 -10.39 -7.44
CA VAL A 130 3.92 -9.01 -6.98
C VAL A 130 2.84 -8.27 -7.79
N PHE A 131 2.85 -8.39 -9.11
CA PHE A 131 1.81 -7.77 -9.95
C PHE A 131 0.39 -8.25 -9.58
N ALA A 132 0.24 -9.56 -9.36
CA ALA A 132 -1.06 -10.13 -8.98
C ALA A 132 -1.51 -9.64 -7.60
N LEU A 133 -0.60 -9.56 -6.61
CA LEU A 133 -0.87 -9.04 -5.28
C LEU A 133 -1.32 -7.58 -5.32
N GLU A 134 -0.64 -6.75 -6.08
CA GLU A 134 -0.95 -5.33 -6.25
C GLU A 134 -2.29 -5.11 -6.99
N ALA A 135 -2.52 -5.89 -8.05
CA ALA A 135 -3.76 -5.83 -8.81
C ALA A 135 -4.97 -6.24 -7.95
N ASP A 136 -4.83 -7.29 -7.14
CA ASP A 136 -5.85 -7.73 -6.19
C ASP A 136 -6.06 -6.69 -5.08
N ALA A 137 -4.99 -6.15 -4.50
CA ALA A 137 -5.10 -5.14 -3.46
C ALA A 137 -5.82 -3.88 -3.97
N MET A 138 -5.51 -3.42 -5.18
CA MET A 138 -6.22 -2.29 -5.81
C MET A 138 -7.67 -2.63 -6.16
N ALA A 139 -7.96 -3.83 -6.67
CA ALA A 139 -9.32 -4.24 -6.99
C ALA A 139 -10.21 -4.28 -5.72
N VAL A 140 -9.70 -4.86 -4.64
CA VAL A 140 -10.41 -4.93 -3.35
C VAL A 140 -10.56 -3.54 -2.72
N THR A 141 -9.52 -2.71 -2.75
CA THR A 141 -9.59 -1.32 -2.26
C THR A 141 -10.64 -0.51 -3.04
N THR A 142 -10.72 -0.72 -4.35
CA THR A 142 -11.73 -0.07 -5.21
C THR A 142 -13.15 -0.54 -4.85
N LEU A 143 -13.36 -1.84 -4.63
CA LEU A 143 -14.64 -2.37 -4.16
C LEU A 143 -15.05 -1.76 -2.81
N VAL A 144 -14.12 -1.70 -1.86
CA VAL A 144 -14.39 -1.11 -0.54
C VAL A 144 -14.78 0.35 -0.67
N ALA A 145 -14.06 1.13 -1.47
CA ALA A 145 -14.36 2.53 -1.73
C ALA A 145 -15.73 2.70 -2.43
N TRP A 146 -16.07 1.81 -3.37
CA TRP A 146 -17.38 1.77 -4.02
C TRP A 146 -18.50 1.47 -3.01
N THR A 147 -18.31 0.48 -2.14
CA THR A 147 -19.29 0.13 -1.11
C THR A 147 -19.56 1.31 -0.16
N LEU A 148 -18.50 1.99 0.28
CA LEU A 148 -18.62 3.20 1.11
C LEU A 148 -19.36 4.33 0.37
N LEU A 149 -19.09 4.52 -0.92
CA LEU A 149 -19.82 5.50 -1.75
C LEU A 149 -21.31 5.20 -1.78
N GLN A 150 -21.72 3.92 -1.87
CA GLN A 150 -23.14 3.53 -1.85
C GLN A 150 -23.80 3.75 -0.47
N GLU A 151 -23.01 3.90 0.58
CA GLU A 151 -23.42 4.20 1.95
C GLU A 151 -23.29 5.69 2.30
N ASP A 152 -23.27 6.58 1.31
CA ASP A 152 -23.13 8.04 1.42
C ASP A 152 -21.80 8.51 2.05
N GLN A 153 -20.71 7.74 1.86
CA GLN A 153 -19.35 8.02 2.33
C GLN A 153 -18.38 8.11 1.15
N PRO A 154 -18.33 9.24 0.44
CA PRO A 154 -17.68 9.34 -0.88
C PRO A 154 -16.15 9.54 -0.81
N GLU A 155 -15.55 9.76 0.37
CA GLU A 155 -14.18 10.25 0.51
C GLU A 155 -13.17 9.27 -0.07
N ALA A 156 -13.34 7.96 0.15
CA ALA A 156 -12.46 6.92 -0.39
C ALA A 156 -12.54 6.86 -1.91
N TRP A 157 -13.74 6.92 -2.46
CA TRP A 157 -13.96 6.89 -3.90
C TRP A 157 -13.37 8.12 -4.60
N GLN A 158 -13.61 9.31 -4.01
CA GLN A 158 -13.03 10.55 -4.52
C GLN A 158 -11.50 10.52 -4.50
N ALA A 159 -10.88 10.06 -3.41
CA ALA A 159 -9.43 9.94 -3.31
C ALA A 159 -8.85 9.01 -4.39
N LEU A 160 -9.50 7.88 -4.71
CA LEU A 160 -9.10 6.98 -5.79
C LEU A 160 -9.26 7.61 -7.17
N THR A 161 -10.40 8.27 -7.43
CA THR A 161 -10.68 8.87 -8.74
C THR A 161 -9.88 10.15 -9.01
N ASP A 162 -9.42 10.84 -7.96
CA ASP A 162 -8.55 12.01 -8.07
C ASP A 162 -7.05 11.61 -8.20
N TRP A 163 -6.72 10.35 -7.95
CA TRP A 163 -5.35 9.85 -8.06
C TRP A 163 -4.98 9.52 -9.51
N GLY A 164 -4.46 10.51 -10.24
CA GLY A 164 -4.27 10.48 -11.68
C GLY A 164 -3.55 9.26 -12.25
N LEU A 165 -2.57 8.67 -11.53
CA LEU A 165 -1.83 7.49 -11.97
C LEU A 165 -2.60 6.16 -11.82
N TYR A 166 -3.68 6.15 -11.05
CA TYR A 166 -4.48 4.95 -10.73
C TYR A 166 -5.96 5.09 -11.05
N ARG A 167 -6.40 6.28 -11.48
CA ARG A 167 -7.79 6.60 -11.78
C ARG A 167 -8.45 5.64 -12.78
N ASP A 168 -7.69 5.12 -13.71
CA ASP A 168 -8.17 4.16 -14.71
C ASP A 168 -8.74 2.86 -14.09
N ILE A 169 -8.32 2.52 -12.85
CA ILE A 169 -8.80 1.32 -12.14
C ILE A 169 -10.21 1.50 -11.61
N PRO A 170 -10.54 2.53 -10.78
CA PRO A 170 -11.92 2.79 -10.38
C PRO A 170 -12.81 3.15 -11.58
N ASP A 171 -12.28 3.81 -12.64
CA ASP A 171 -13.04 4.06 -13.87
C ASP A 171 -13.45 2.74 -14.56
N ALA A 172 -12.57 1.72 -14.61
CA ALA A 172 -12.89 0.41 -15.18
C ALA A 172 -13.92 -0.34 -14.32
N PHE A 173 -13.81 -0.28 -13.00
CA PHE A 173 -14.78 -0.82 -12.05
C PHE A 173 -16.18 -0.21 -12.30
N GLN A 174 -16.27 1.13 -12.28
CA GLN A 174 -17.51 1.86 -12.51
C GLN A 174 -18.13 1.50 -13.86
N GLN A 175 -17.35 1.49 -14.93
CA GLN A 175 -17.84 1.10 -16.25
C GLN A 175 -18.34 -0.35 -16.31
N ALA A 176 -17.80 -1.27 -15.51
CA ALA A 176 -18.33 -2.64 -15.43
C ALA A 176 -19.68 -2.65 -14.73
N ILE A 177 -19.85 -1.92 -13.61
CA ILE A 177 -21.13 -1.73 -12.94
C ILE A 177 -22.17 -1.11 -13.91
N ASP A 178 -21.81 -0.05 -14.61
CA ASP A 178 -22.71 0.66 -15.55
C ASP A 178 -23.17 -0.26 -16.70
N ARG A 179 -22.38 -1.28 -17.05
CA ARG A 179 -22.73 -2.32 -18.03
C ARG A 179 -23.53 -3.49 -17.47
N GLY A 180 -23.83 -3.46 -16.17
CA GLY A 180 -24.63 -4.46 -15.48
C GLY A 180 -23.84 -5.62 -14.85
N ALA A 181 -22.52 -5.48 -14.69
CA ALA A 181 -21.75 -6.43 -13.89
C ALA A 181 -22.12 -6.29 -12.41
N ASP A 182 -22.03 -7.36 -11.67
CA ASP A 182 -22.03 -7.35 -10.21
C ASP A 182 -20.66 -6.92 -9.67
N GLU A 183 -20.53 -6.85 -8.34
CA GLU A 183 -19.29 -6.45 -7.66
C GLU A 183 -18.12 -7.39 -7.97
N THR A 184 -18.40 -8.69 -8.21
CA THR A 184 -17.34 -9.66 -8.58
C THR A 184 -16.79 -9.37 -9.97
N GLY A 185 -17.69 -9.10 -10.94
CA GLY A 185 -17.32 -8.73 -12.29
C GLY A 185 -16.63 -7.37 -12.36
N ALA A 186 -17.06 -6.40 -11.55
CA ALA A 186 -16.43 -5.09 -11.47
C ALA A 186 -15.03 -5.17 -10.84
N SER A 187 -14.84 -5.98 -9.79
CA SER A 187 -13.52 -6.24 -9.19
C SER A 187 -12.58 -6.93 -10.17
N ALA A 188 -13.09 -7.86 -10.98
CA ALA A 188 -12.31 -8.48 -12.05
C ALA A 188 -11.86 -7.47 -13.11
N ALA A 189 -12.73 -6.51 -13.47
CA ALA A 189 -12.37 -5.42 -14.39
C ALA A 189 -11.30 -4.50 -13.80
N ALA A 190 -11.38 -4.17 -12.51
CA ALA A 190 -10.38 -3.38 -11.80
C ALA A 190 -9.03 -4.12 -11.73
N PHE A 191 -9.04 -5.41 -11.38
CA PHE A 191 -7.85 -6.26 -11.37
C PHE A 191 -7.17 -6.25 -12.74
N TYR A 192 -7.92 -6.52 -13.81
CA TYR A 192 -7.39 -6.54 -15.17
C TYR A 192 -6.83 -5.18 -15.59
N GLN A 193 -7.53 -4.08 -15.21
CA GLN A 193 -7.11 -2.73 -15.54
C GLN A 193 -5.79 -2.31 -14.88
N TRP A 194 -5.44 -2.89 -13.72
CA TRP A 194 -4.16 -2.63 -13.09
C TRP A 194 -2.99 -2.87 -14.06
N TYR A 195 -3.08 -3.90 -14.87
CA TYR A 195 -2.07 -4.24 -15.90
C TYR A 195 -2.09 -3.30 -17.10
N GLY A 196 -3.10 -2.46 -17.27
CA GLY A 196 -3.25 -1.57 -18.43
C GLY A 196 -2.24 -0.42 -18.48
N SER A 197 -1.49 -0.12 -17.42
CA SER A 197 -0.51 0.97 -17.36
C SER A 197 0.91 0.45 -17.51
N ASP A 198 1.62 0.88 -18.57
CA ASP A 198 3.04 0.56 -18.78
C ASP A 198 3.88 1.05 -17.59
N TRP A 199 3.58 2.26 -17.10
CA TRP A 199 4.28 2.84 -15.97
C TRP A 199 4.16 1.95 -14.71
N ARG A 200 2.97 1.46 -14.38
CA ARG A 200 2.78 0.57 -13.23
C ARG A 200 3.60 -0.70 -13.39
N ARG A 201 3.47 -1.39 -14.52
CA ARG A 201 4.22 -2.62 -14.76
C ARG A 201 5.72 -2.42 -14.67
N GLU A 202 6.25 -1.37 -15.30
CA GLU A 202 7.69 -1.07 -15.26
C GLU A 202 8.17 -0.75 -13.85
N SER A 203 7.46 0.13 -13.13
CA SER A 203 7.84 0.55 -11.78
C SER A 203 7.82 -0.62 -10.79
N TYR A 204 6.74 -1.42 -10.81
CA TYR A 204 6.62 -2.58 -9.92
C TYR A 204 7.55 -3.72 -10.32
N TYR A 205 7.85 -3.88 -11.62
CA TYR A 205 8.85 -4.86 -12.06
C TYR A 205 10.25 -4.52 -11.53
N ILE A 206 10.66 -3.27 -11.67
CA ILE A 206 11.95 -2.81 -11.17
C ILE A 206 12.03 -3.01 -9.65
N ALA A 207 11.00 -2.61 -8.91
CA ALA A 207 10.94 -2.78 -7.45
C ALA A 207 10.99 -4.26 -7.04
N ALA A 208 10.17 -5.12 -7.67
CA ALA A 208 10.13 -6.54 -7.38
C ALA A 208 11.45 -7.27 -7.71
N CYS A 209 12.11 -6.87 -8.81
CA CYS A 209 13.42 -7.43 -9.18
C CYS A 209 14.52 -6.97 -8.22
N SER A 210 14.53 -5.69 -7.81
CA SER A 210 15.50 -5.19 -6.84
C SER A 210 15.36 -5.91 -5.49
N ASP A 211 14.14 -5.97 -4.97
CA ASP A 211 13.86 -6.69 -3.72
C ASP A 211 14.22 -8.19 -3.81
N TYR A 212 13.93 -8.84 -4.94
CA TYR A 212 14.34 -10.23 -5.16
C TYR A 212 15.87 -10.39 -5.08
N LEU A 213 16.62 -9.51 -5.75
CA LEU A 213 18.09 -9.57 -5.76
C LEU A 213 18.67 -9.30 -4.37
N ASP A 214 18.14 -8.32 -3.65
CA ASP A 214 18.57 -7.98 -2.30
C ASP A 214 18.37 -9.18 -1.34
N ARG A 215 17.19 -9.81 -1.39
CA ARG A 215 16.92 -11.03 -0.60
C ARG A 215 17.80 -12.21 -0.96
N GLN A 216 18.14 -12.40 -2.26
CA GLN A 216 19.07 -13.46 -2.67
C GLN A 216 20.49 -13.17 -2.19
N ASP A 217 20.92 -11.91 -2.24
CA ASP A 217 22.26 -11.50 -1.76
C ASP A 217 22.39 -11.65 -0.24
N GLU A 218 21.41 -11.18 0.52
CA GLU A 218 21.36 -11.34 1.98
C GLU A 218 21.36 -12.81 2.41
N ALA A 219 20.63 -13.67 1.71
CA ALA A 219 20.59 -15.11 1.95
C ALA A 219 21.81 -15.86 1.40
N HIS A 220 22.73 -15.20 0.67
CA HIS A 220 23.81 -15.83 -0.09
C HIS A 220 23.31 -16.98 -0.97
N ALA A 221 22.12 -16.82 -1.57
CA ALA A 221 21.45 -17.83 -2.34
C ALA A 221 21.78 -17.73 -3.84
N LEU A 222 21.70 -18.85 -4.55
CA LEU A 222 21.79 -18.86 -6.00
C LEU A 222 20.44 -18.52 -6.63
N PRO A 223 20.41 -18.02 -7.89
CA PRO A 223 19.17 -17.79 -8.61
C PRO A 223 18.24 -19.00 -8.58
N GLN A 224 16.97 -18.76 -8.34
CA GLN A 224 15.93 -19.78 -8.25
C GLN A 224 15.11 -19.82 -9.55
N TYR A 225 14.40 -20.95 -9.78
CA TYR A 225 13.75 -21.21 -11.07
C TYR A 225 12.35 -21.80 -10.95
N GLN A 226 11.77 -21.81 -9.74
CA GLN A 226 10.39 -22.30 -9.57
C GLN A 226 9.41 -21.36 -10.24
N LEU A 227 8.35 -21.94 -10.77
CA LEU A 227 7.21 -21.22 -11.32
C LEU A 227 6.20 -20.93 -10.23
N LEU A 228 5.42 -19.89 -10.43
CA LEU A 228 4.25 -19.60 -9.61
C LEU A 228 3.24 -20.76 -9.72
N PRO A 229 2.67 -21.24 -8.59
CA PRO A 229 1.68 -22.31 -8.61
C PRO A 229 0.50 -21.96 -9.52
N PRO A 230 -0.03 -22.91 -10.30
CA PRO A 230 -1.15 -22.64 -11.22
C PRO A 230 -2.41 -22.12 -10.53
N GLU A 231 -2.62 -22.52 -9.26
CA GLU A 231 -3.74 -22.12 -8.42
C GLU A 231 -3.55 -20.75 -7.73
N PHE A 232 -2.41 -20.12 -7.87
CA PHE A 232 -2.07 -18.88 -7.15
C PHE A 232 -3.15 -17.80 -7.32
N LEU A 233 -3.50 -17.47 -8.56
CA LEU A 233 -4.52 -16.45 -8.84
C LEU A 233 -5.89 -16.84 -8.31
N SER A 234 -6.34 -18.07 -8.56
CA SER A 234 -7.64 -18.54 -8.10
C SER A 234 -7.76 -18.62 -6.57
N SER A 235 -6.62 -18.75 -5.88
CA SER A 235 -6.59 -18.73 -4.42
C SER A 235 -6.50 -17.30 -3.86
N LEU A 236 -5.81 -16.40 -4.58
CA LEU A 236 -5.63 -14.99 -4.18
C LEU A 236 -6.92 -14.18 -4.32
N CYS A 237 -7.62 -14.34 -5.44
CA CYS A 237 -8.69 -13.45 -5.86
C CYS A 237 -10.02 -13.75 -5.15
N ARG A 238 -10.07 -13.29 -3.92
CA ARG A 238 -11.23 -13.44 -3.03
C ARG A 238 -11.61 -12.08 -2.45
N LEU A 239 -12.90 -11.76 -2.55
CA LEU A 239 -13.46 -10.53 -1.99
C LEU A 239 -13.52 -10.59 -0.45
N PRO A 240 -13.72 -9.44 0.21
CA PRO A 240 -13.76 -9.35 1.68
C PRO A 240 -14.85 -10.18 2.37
N ASP A 241 -15.88 -10.58 1.65
CA ASP A 241 -16.95 -11.45 2.14
C ASP A 241 -16.66 -12.95 1.93
N GLY A 242 -15.49 -13.27 1.34
CA GLY A 242 -15.06 -14.63 1.02
C GLY A 242 -15.52 -15.12 -0.36
N THR A 243 -16.22 -14.30 -1.15
CA THR A 243 -16.63 -14.65 -2.51
C THR A 243 -15.45 -14.60 -3.48
N ASP A 244 -15.25 -15.65 -4.26
CA ASP A 244 -14.23 -15.64 -5.31
C ASP A 244 -14.65 -14.72 -6.47
N TYR A 245 -13.68 -13.99 -7.05
CA TYR A 245 -13.90 -13.21 -8.26
C TYR A 245 -12.94 -13.64 -9.38
N PRO A 246 -13.37 -13.59 -10.67
CA PRO A 246 -12.60 -14.15 -11.78
C PRO A 246 -11.45 -13.23 -12.19
N CYS A 247 -10.35 -13.22 -11.42
CA CYS A 247 -9.15 -12.50 -11.78
C CYS A 247 -8.34 -13.25 -12.84
N THR A 248 -7.91 -12.53 -13.87
CA THR A 248 -7.15 -13.10 -14.98
C THR A 248 -6.04 -12.13 -15.38
N GLU A 249 -4.81 -12.62 -15.44
CA GLU A 249 -3.70 -11.83 -16.00
C GLU A 249 -3.85 -11.71 -17.51
N PRO A 250 -3.60 -10.53 -18.10
CA PRO A 250 -3.51 -10.39 -19.53
C PRO A 250 -2.34 -11.22 -20.10
N GLN A 251 -2.62 -12.06 -21.11
CA GLN A 251 -1.60 -12.97 -21.67
C GLN A 251 -0.39 -12.23 -22.25
N ASP A 252 -0.60 -11.03 -22.79
CA ASP A 252 0.43 -10.23 -23.44
C ASP A 252 1.17 -9.27 -22.48
N LEU A 253 0.65 -9.06 -21.28
CA LEU A 253 1.13 -8.04 -20.32
C LEU A 253 1.63 -8.63 -19.01
N SER A 254 1.49 -9.93 -18.81
CA SER A 254 1.94 -10.64 -17.60
C SER A 254 3.45 -10.91 -17.60
N ARG A 255 4.12 -10.70 -18.74
CA ARG A 255 5.58 -10.80 -18.86
C ARG A 255 6.14 -9.43 -19.19
N PRO A 256 7.07 -8.92 -18.37
CA PRO A 256 7.82 -7.71 -18.67
C PRO A 256 8.77 -7.92 -19.82
#